data_c5a0412517df58a78663f7fd50024385
#
_entry.id   c5a0412517df58a78663f7fd50024385
#
_cell.length_a   1.000
_cell.length_b   1.000
_cell.length_c   1.000
_cell.angle_alpha   90.00
_cell.angle_beta   90.00
_cell.angle_gamma   90.00
#
_symmetry.space_group_name_H-M   'P 1'
#
loop_
_entity.id
_entity.type
_entity.pdbx_description
1 polymer ?
#
loop_
_entity_poly.entity_id
_entity_poly.type
_entity_poly.pdbx_seq_one_letter_code
_entity_poly.pdbx_strand_id
1 'polypeptide(L)'
;NCTIHVFPGKSVLLKAGAHIGHGAVIHGGNIGQNTLIGMNSVVMDDAEVGDECIVGALCFIKGEMKIPNRKLVVGSPAIIKGDISDEMIAWKSGGTKIYQQLPEDCYNTLQKCEPLREIPADRPPQITNFKPWKETKK
;
A
#
# COMPACT_ATOMS: atom_id res chain seq x y z
N ASN A 1 0.63 10.36 4.56
CA ASN A 1 1.57 11.23 3.84
C ASN A 1 1.85 10.74 2.40
N CYS A 2 0.83 10.30 1.66
CA CYS A 2 0.96 10.04 0.22
C CYS A 2 0.63 11.32 -0.56
N THR A 3 1.23 11.48 -1.73
CA THR A 3 0.89 12.55 -2.66
C THR A 3 0.24 11.96 -3.89
N ILE A 4 -0.95 12.44 -4.23
CA ILE A 4 -1.63 12.11 -5.49
C ILE A 4 -1.76 13.42 -6.24
N HIS A 5 -1.09 13.54 -7.36
CA HIS A 5 -1.03 14.74 -8.17
C HIS A 5 -0.93 14.38 -9.65
N VAL A 6 -1.35 15.28 -10.53
CA VAL A 6 -1.34 15.05 -11.97
C VAL A 6 -1.33 16.38 -12.72
N PHE A 7 -0.79 16.40 -13.93
CA PHE A 7 -0.86 17.56 -14.81
C PHE A 7 -2.30 17.84 -15.27
N PRO A 8 -2.64 19.11 -15.58
CA PRO A 8 -3.93 19.45 -16.18
C PRO A 8 -4.21 18.60 -17.42
N GLY A 9 -5.43 18.07 -17.51
CA GLY A 9 -5.87 17.21 -18.61
C GLY A 9 -5.47 15.73 -18.49
N LYS A 10 -4.76 15.33 -17.43
CA LYS A 10 -4.44 13.94 -17.11
C LYS A 10 -5.33 13.45 -15.96
N SER A 11 -5.25 12.17 -15.65
CA SER A 11 -6.01 11.56 -14.56
C SER A 11 -5.19 10.53 -13.79
N VAL A 12 -5.59 10.31 -12.55
CA VAL A 12 -5.15 9.17 -11.72
C VAL A 12 -6.36 8.29 -11.47
N LEU A 13 -6.24 7.00 -11.71
CA LEU A 13 -7.27 6.01 -11.38
C LEU A 13 -6.72 5.05 -10.32
N LEU A 14 -7.37 5.01 -9.17
CA LEU A 14 -7.13 4.00 -8.14
C LEU A 14 -8.35 3.06 -8.13
N LYS A 15 -8.17 1.81 -8.57
CA LYS A 15 -9.25 0.82 -8.55
C LYS A 15 -9.51 0.31 -7.13
N ALA A 16 -10.63 -0.42 -6.96
CA ALA A 16 -11.06 -0.94 -5.67
C ALA A 16 -9.94 -1.73 -4.95
N GLY A 17 -9.73 -1.45 -3.67
CA GLY A 17 -8.71 -2.11 -2.85
C GLY A 17 -7.26 -1.76 -3.19
N ALA A 18 -7.01 -0.76 -4.05
CA ALA A 18 -5.68 -0.21 -4.24
C ALA A 18 -5.15 0.30 -2.89
N HIS A 19 -3.95 -0.12 -2.51
CA HIS A 19 -3.32 0.17 -1.24
C HIS A 19 -2.05 0.98 -1.47
N ILE A 20 -2.07 2.25 -1.09
CA ILE A 20 -0.97 3.18 -1.31
C ILE A 20 -0.16 3.31 -0.02
N GLY A 21 1.09 2.88 -0.05
CA GLY A 21 2.01 2.90 1.09
C GLY A 21 2.44 4.31 1.49
N HIS A 22 2.88 4.48 2.73
CA HIS A 22 3.33 5.76 3.29
C HIS A 22 4.35 6.45 2.38
N GLY A 23 4.18 7.74 2.16
CA GLY A 23 5.10 8.58 1.38
C GLY A 23 5.13 8.30 -0.13
N ALA A 24 4.29 7.40 -0.65
CA ALA A 24 4.25 7.15 -2.08
C ALA A 24 3.71 8.37 -2.85
N VAL A 25 4.24 8.57 -4.05
CA VAL A 25 3.81 9.62 -4.99
C VAL A 25 3.18 8.96 -6.21
N ILE A 26 1.92 9.27 -6.47
CA ILE A 26 1.20 8.82 -7.67
C ILE A 26 0.99 10.04 -8.56
N HIS A 27 1.75 10.11 -9.64
CA HIS A 27 1.75 11.24 -10.56
C HIS A 27 1.22 10.83 -11.94
N GLY A 28 -0.11 10.71 -12.07
CA GLY A 28 -0.77 10.49 -13.37
C GLY A 28 -0.86 9.04 -13.84
N GLY A 29 -0.74 8.04 -12.95
CA GLY A 29 -0.82 6.62 -13.30
C GLY A 29 -2.14 5.94 -12.93
N ASN A 30 -2.40 4.77 -13.52
CA ASN A 30 -3.52 3.89 -13.19
C ASN A 30 -3.04 2.74 -12.29
N ILE A 31 -3.69 2.58 -11.13
CA ILE A 31 -3.37 1.53 -10.16
C ILE A 31 -4.51 0.51 -10.13
N GLY A 32 -4.17 -0.73 -10.44
CA GLY A 32 -5.09 -1.85 -10.55
C GLY A 32 -5.77 -2.24 -9.23
N GLN A 33 -6.83 -3.03 -9.37
CA GLN A 33 -7.59 -3.55 -8.24
C GLN A 33 -6.69 -4.36 -7.32
N ASN A 34 -6.88 -4.18 -6.00
CA ASN A 34 -6.16 -4.94 -4.98
C ASN A 34 -4.62 -4.90 -5.12
N THR A 35 -4.07 -3.84 -5.73
CA THR A 35 -2.63 -3.64 -5.91
C THR A 35 -2.04 -2.87 -4.73
N LEU A 36 -0.85 -3.28 -4.28
CA LEU A 36 -0.07 -2.58 -3.26
C LEU A 36 1.05 -1.77 -3.92
N ILE A 37 1.05 -0.48 -3.67
CA ILE A 37 2.18 0.42 -3.95
C ILE A 37 2.98 0.58 -2.65
N GLY A 38 4.23 0.16 -2.65
CA GLY A 38 5.09 0.19 -1.48
C GLY A 38 5.45 1.60 -1.00
N MET A 39 5.94 1.70 0.22
CA MET A 39 6.31 2.97 0.86
C MET A 39 7.36 3.73 0.03
N ASN A 40 7.19 5.06 -0.08
CA ASN A 40 8.09 5.96 -0.80
C ASN A 40 8.34 5.57 -2.28
N SER A 41 7.42 4.82 -2.88
CA SER A 41 7.47 4.54 -4.32
C SER A 41 6.93 5.72 -5.11
N VAL A 42 7.41 5.86 -6.35
CA VAL A 42 6.96 6.88 -7.28
C VAL A 42 6.38 6.20 -8.52
N VAL A 43 5.15 6.57 -8.88
CA VAL A 43 4.47 6.15 -10.11
C VAL A 43 4.27 7.37 -10.99
N MET A 44 4.86 7.36 -12.17
CA MET A 44 4.83 8.50 -13.10
C MET A 44 3.64 8.43 -14.07
N ASP A 45 3.52 9.50 -14.84
CA ASP A 45 2.42 9.74 -15.79
C ASP A 45 2.20 8.58 -16.74
N ASP A 46 0.92 8.29 -17.00
CA ASP A 46 0.47 7.28 -17.95
C ASP A 46 1.00 5.85 -17.68
N ALA A 47 1.59 5.63 -16.50
CA ALA A 47 1.95 4.28 -16.07
C ALA A 47 0.68 3.45 -15.75
N GLU A 48 0.70 2.19 -16.14
CA GLU A 48 -0.39 1.25 -15.89
C GLU A 48 0.12 0.12 -14.99
N VAL A 49 -0.33 0.08 -13.75
CA VAL A 49 -0.04 -1.03 -12.84
C VAL A 49 -1.27 -1.93 -12.78
N GLY A 50 -1.11 -3.17 -13.22
CA GLY A 50 -2.20 -4.15 -13.30
C GLY A 50 -2.80 -4.51 -11.94
N ASP A 51 -3.83 -5.35 -11.98
CA ASP A 51 -4.53 -5.82 -10.80
C ASP A 51 -3.66 -6.81 -10.00
N GLU A 52 -3.86 -6.84 -8.67
CA GLU A 52 -3.20 -7.77 -7.73
C GLU A 52 -1.66 -7.72 -7.77
N CYS A 53 -1.07 -6.58 -8.14
CA CYS A 53 0.38 -6.39 -8.11
C CYS A 53 0.89 -6.03 -6.70
N ILE A 54 2.15 -6.34 -6.45
CA ILE A 54 2.91 -5.82 -5.30
C ILE A 54 4.11 -5.05 -5.83
N VAL A 55 4.10 -3.75 -5.61
CA VAL A 55 5.23 -2.86 -5.87
C VAL A 55 6.00 -2.68 -4.57
N GLY A 56 7.28 -3.02 -4.58
CA GLY A 56 8.16 -2.90 -3.41
C GLY A 56 8.38 -1.44 -3.00
N ALA A 57 8.80 -1.22 -1.76
CA ALA A 57 9.16 0.11 -1.30
C ALA A 57 10.32 0.72 -2.12
N LEU A 58 10.34 2.07 -2.21
CA LEU A 58 11.36 2.84 -2.95
C LEU A 58 11.43 2.51 -4.45
N CYS A 59 10.34 2.00 -5.02
CA CYS A 59 10.27 1.64 -6.43
C CYS A 59 9.98 2.88 -7.28
N PHE A 60 10.69 3.03 -8.41
CA PHE A 60 10.44 4.09 -9.38
C PHE A 60 9.85 3.51 -10.66
N ILE A 61 8.53 3.65 -10.83
CA ILE A 61 7.79 3.26 -12.04
C ILE A 61 7.79 4.45 -12.98
N LYS A 62 8.55 4.33 -14.07
CA LYS A 62 8.65 5.39 -15.07
C LYS A 62 7.34 5.59 -15.83
N GLY A 63 7.20 6.76 -16.43
CA GLY A 63 6.05 7.07 -17.30
C GLY A 63 5.81 6.04 -18.39
N GLU A 64 4.54 5.82 -18.71
CA GLU A 64 4.08 4.90 -19.75
C GLU A 64 4.43 3.42 -19.51
N MET A 65 5.05 3.08 -18.39
CA MET A 65 5.37 1.69 -18.07
C MET A 65 4.09 0.89 -17.83
N LYS A 66 3.96 -0.25 -18.54
CA LYS A 66 2.84 -1.18 -18.38
C LYS A 66 3.27 -2.42 -17.62
N ILE A 67 2.64 -2.63 -16.46
CA ILE A 67 2.88 -3.77 -15.58
C ILE A 67 1.64 -4.66 -15.65
N PRO A 68 1.76 -5.90 -16.16
CA PRO A 68 0.64 -6.85 -16.19
C PRO A 68 0.12 -7.19 -14.79
N ASN A 69 -1.06 -7.82 -14.73
CA ASN A 69 -1.63 -8.29 -13.47
C ASN A 69 -0.69 -9.26 -12.74
N ARG A 70 -0.80 -9.32 -11.41
CA ARG A 70 -0.16 -10.32 -10.53
C ARG A 70 1.37 -10.32 -10.62
N LYS A 71 1.99 -9.14 -10.70
CA LYS A 71 3.46 -8.99 -10.75
C LYS A 71 4.03 -8.42 -9.46
N LEU A 72 5.18 -8.97 -9.09
CA LEU A 72 6.08 -8.39 -8.10
C LEU A 72 7.03 -7.44 -8.84
N VAL A 73 7.01 -6.17 -8.43
CA VAL A 73 7.80 -5.10 -9.06
C VAL A 73 8.72 -4.48 -8.01
N VAL A 74 9.98 -4.30 -8.34
CA VAL A 74 10.98 -3.75 -7.41
C VAL A 74 12.01 -2.89 -8.13
N GLY A 75 12.64 -2.01 -7.38
CA GLY A 75 13.83 -1.27 -7.82
C GLY A 75 13.57 0.13 -8.36
N SER A 76 14.65 0.86 -8.53
CA SER A 76 14.68 2.20 -9.13
C SER A 76 15.82 2.26 -10.15
N PRO A 77 15.51 2.16 -11.46
CA PRO A 77 14.18 2.03 -12.06
C PRO A 77 13.49 0.69 -11.76
N ALA A 78 12.16 0.69 -11.86
CA ALA A 78 11.33 -0.48 -11.61
C ALA A 78 11.59 -1.62 -12.58
N ILE A 79 11.68 -2.84 -12.07
CA ILE A 79 11.74 -4.08 -12.84
C ILE A 79 10.68 -5.07 -12.34
N ILE A 80 10.11 -5.83 -13.27
CA ILE A 80 9.23 -6.96 -12.93
C ILE A 80 10.13 -8.11 -12.45
N LYS A 81 10.02 -8.46 -11.15
CA LYS A 81 10.83 -9.51 -10.52
C LYS A 81 10.28 -10.90 -10.76
N GLY A 82 8.96 -11.04 -10.93
CA GLY A 82 8.28 -12.32 -11.14
C GLY A 82 6.79 -12.22 -10.87
N ASP A 83 6.15 -13.38 -10.79
CA ASP A 83 4.73 -13.50 -10.49
C ASP A 83 4.46 -13.53 -8.98
N ILE A 84 3.25 -13.16 -8.60
CA ILE A 84 2.77 -13.20 -7.21
C ILE A 84 1.95 -14.48 -7.02
N SER A 85 2.23 -15.22 -5.95
CA SER A 85 1.45 -16.39 -5.57
C SER A 85 0.12 -16.02 -4.92
N ASP A 86 -0.83 -16.99 -4.90
CA ASP A 86 -2.13 -16.79 -4.24
C ASP A 86 -1.98 -16.52 -2.73
N GLU A 87 -0.97 -17.13 -2.08
CA GLU A 87 -0.69 -16.84 -0.67
C GLU A 87 -0.22 -15.39 -0.45
N MET A 88 0.60 -14.85 -1.36
CA MET A 88 1.01 -13.45 -1.27
C MET A 88 -0.16 -12.50 -1.46
N ILE A 89 -1.08 -12.81 -2.39
CA ILE A 89 -2.31 -12.04 -2.61
C ILE A 89 -3.19 -12.10 -1.36
N ALA A 90 -3.40 -13.28 -0.80
CA ALA A 90 -4.21 -13.46 0.40
C ALA A 90 -3.62 -12.68 1.59
N TRP A 91 -2.31 -12.78 1.81
CA TRP A 91 -1.61 -12.02 2.84
C TRP A 91 -1.78 -10.51 2.67
N LYS A 92 -1.51 -10.00 1.47
CA LYS A 92 -1.66 -8.57 1.14
C LYS A 92 -3.10 -8.10 1.35
N SER A 93 -4.08 -8.87 0.88
CA SER A 93 -5.50 -8.54 1.00
C SER A 93 -5.95 -8.51 2.47
N GLY A 94 -5.44 -9.43 3.29
CA GLY A 94 -5.64 -9.40 4.75
C GLY A 94 -5.16 -8.10 5.38
N GLY A 95 -3.94 -7.65 5.03
CA GLY A 95 -3.41 -6.37 5.49
C GLY A 95 -4.25 -5.18 5.04
N THR A 96 -4.73 -5.19 3.79
CA THR A 96 -5.60 -4.12 3.28
C THR A 96 -6.92 -4.04 4.05
N LYS A 97 -7.55 -5.17 4.39
CA LYS A 97 -8.79 -5.22 5.17
C LYS A 97 -8.64 -4.61 6.56
N ILE A 98 -7.49 -4.81 7.21
CA ILE A 98 -7.22 -4.17 8.51
C ILE A 98 -7.29 -2.64 8.38
N TYR A 99 -6.64 -2.07 7.36
CA TYR A 99 -6.69 -0.63 7.13
C TYR A 99 -8.08 -0.14 6.71
N GLN A 100 -8.87 -0.95 6.00
CA GLN A 100 -10.25 -0.60 5.63
C GLN A 100 -11.18 -0.60 6.86
N GLN A 101 -10.91 -1.45 7.86
CA GLN A 101 -11.66 -1.49 9.11
C GLN A 101 -11.28 -0.34 10.06
N LEU A 102 -10.04 0.12 10.01
CA LEU A 102 -9.49 1.10 10.94
C LEU A 102 -10.31 2.40 11.08
N PRO A 103 -10.89 3.00 10.02
CA PRO A 103 -11.73 4.19 10.16
C PRO A 103 -12.97 3.96 11.04
N GLU A 104 -13.64 2.83 10.90
CA GLU A 104 -14.79 2.45 11.73
C GLU A 104 -14.37 2.23 13.18
N ASP A 105 -13.28 1.49 13.39
CA ASP A 105 -12.72 1.26 14.73
C ASP A 105 -12.36 2.59 15.39
N CYS A 106 -11.70 3.50 14.68
CA CYS A 106 -11.36 4.82 15.17
C CYS A 106 -12.62 5.65 15.51
N TYR A 107 -13.62 5.64 14.63
CA TYR A 107 -14.86 6.37 14.87
C TYR A 107 -15.57 5.90 16.15
N ASN A 108 -15.55 4.60 16.41
CA ASN A 108 -16.23 4.00 17.56
C ASN A 108 -15.44 4.07 18.87
N THR A 109 -14.09 4.18 18.80
CA THR A 109 -13.24 4.01 19.99
C THR A 109 -12.39 5.22 20.35
N LEU A 110 -12.12 6.14 19.40
CA LEU A 110 -11.33 7.33 19.70
C LEU A 110 -12.07 8.26 20.67
N GLN A 111 -11.35 8.66 21.71
CA GLN A 111 -11.85 9.61 22.71
C GLN A 111 -10.85 10.74 22.88
N LYS A 112 -11.38 11.93 23.17
CA LYS A 112 -10.55 13.06 23.57
C LYS A 112 -9.89 12.74 24.91
N CYS A 113 -8.58 12.92 24.98
CA CYS A 113 -7.81 12.71 26.21
C CYS A 113 -6.73 13.78 26.37
N GLU A 114 -6.23 13.94 27.59
CA GLU A 114 -5.02 14.71 27.84
C GLU A 114 -3.77 13.88 27.48
N PRO A 115 -2.72 14.49 26.97
CA PRO A 115 -1.47 13.79 26.70
C PRO A 115 -0.88 13.16 27.96
N LEU A 116 -0.54 11.88 27.88
CA LEU A 116 0.16 11.20 28.97
C LEU A 116 1.58 11.77 29.09
N ARG A 117 2.00 12.11 30.32
CA ARG A 117 3.38 12.54 30.63
C ARG A 117 4.28 11.37 30.98
N GLU A 118 3.68 10.27 31.44
CA GLU A 118 4.37 9.03 31.79
C GLU A 118 3.59 7.84 31.24
N ILE A 119 4.29 6.73 30.97
CA ILE A 119 3.65 5.50 30.50
C ILE A 119 3.02 4.81 31.72
N PRO A 120 1.69 4.56 31.74
CA PRO A 120 1.05 3.80 32.81
C PRO A 120 1.68 2.41 32.96
N ALA A 121 1.95 1.99 34.20
CA ALA A 121 2.57 0.69 34.48
C ALA A 121 1.69 -0.50 34.06
N ASP A 122 0.39 -0.31 34.00
CA ASP A 122 -0.64 -1.29 33.64
C ASP A 122 -1.07 -1.20 32.16
N ARG A 123 -0.34 -0.42 31.33
CA ARG A 123 -0.67 -0.29 29.91
C ARG A 123 -0.64 -1.66 29.22
N PRO A 124 -1.77 -2.10 28.61
CA PRO A 124 -1.81 -3.39 27.93
C PRO A 124 -0.88 -3.37 26.71
N PRO A 125 -0.25 -4.52 26.39
CA PRO A 125 0.56 -4.62 25.19
C PRO A 125 -0.30 -4.47 23.94
N GLN A 126 0.25 -3.84 22.91
CA GLN A 126 -0.40 -3.80 21.61
C GLN A 126 -0.29 -5.20 20.97
N ILE A 127 -1.44 -5.84 20.77
CA ILE A 127 -1.51 -7.18 20.18
C ILE A 127 -2.03 -7.04 18.74
N THR A 128 -1.33 -7.67 17.79
CA THR A 128 -1.80 -7.82 16.41
C THR A 128 -1.70 -9.27 15.98
N ASN A 129 -2.72 -9.75 15.28
CA ASN A 129 -2.73 -11.08 14.67
C ASN A 129 -2.15 -11.07 13.25
N PHE A 130 -1.83 -9.89 12.70
CA PHE A 130 -1.23 -9.76 11.38
C PHE A 130 0.29 -9.93 11.48
N LYS A 131 0.83 -10.86 10.67
CA LYS A 131 2.27 -11.16 10.63
C LYS A 131 2.91 -10.63 9.36
N PRO A 132 4.15 -10.12 9.42
CA PRO A 132 4.93 -9.80 8.24
C PRO A 132 5.08 -11.02 7.33
N TRP A 133 5.14 -10.80 6.00
CA TRP A 133 5.22 -11.89 5.02
C TRP A 133 6.31 -12.93 5.32
N LYS A 134 7.49 -12.48 5.77
CA LYS A 134 8.60 -13.38 6.12
C LYS A 134 8.28 -14.35 7.26
N GLU A 135 7.38 -13.98 8.16
CA GLU A 135 6.99 -14.79 9.32
C GLU A 135 5.88 -15.79 9.01
N THR A 136 5.19 -15.64 7.88
CA THR A 136 4.16 -16.58 7.43
C THR A 136 4.75 -17.85 6.80
N LYS A 137 6.07 -17.84 6.51
CA LYS A 137 6.79 -18.95 5.86
C LYS A 137 7.61 -19.82 6.84
N LYS A 138 7.35 -19.70 8.13
CA LYS A 138 7.99 -20.55 9.15
C LYS A 138 7.13 -21.73 9.49
#